data_ee94e478d45a471e3034711a33f59d93
#
_entry.id   ee94e478d45a471e3034711a33f59d93
#
_cell.length_a   1.000
_cell.length_b   1.000
_cell.length_c   1.000
_cell.angle_alpha   90.00
_cell.angle_beta   90.00
_cell.angle_gamma   90.00
#
_symmetry.space_group_name_H-M   'P 1'
#
loop_
_entity.id
_entity.type
_entity.pdbx_description
1 polymer ?
#
loop_
_entity_poly.entity_id
_entity_poly.type
_entity_poly.pdbx_seq_one_letter_code
_entity_poly.pdbx_strand_id
1 'polypeptide(L)'
;MSATLRRLLVGTWLVTLSAAVLALGWTRAESKTDSADFGTINAERINIVEPGGKYRLVLANQARFPGNIMGGKEYAHAQRGGGMLFFNDEGDEVGGLTTGSEKTANGYGASSGIMFDQYKQDQIVGMTYDDENGKRAAGLRIWDRPDTSLIPLLEMNNRATLAKSEKERKALREQMLAYAKAHGGVGASRMFVGKQDKNAVVVLNDPQGHPRLELKVDDTGQASITFLDDKGKVVRRISQSAGTSP
;
A
#
# COMPACT_ATOMS: atom_id res chain seq x y z
N MET A 1 -63.15 -43.28 10.34
CA MET A 1 -62.58 -42.11 11.06
C MET A 1 -63.48 -40.93 10.76
N SER A 2 -64.09 -40.31 11.76
CA SER A 2 -65.07 -39.21 11.58
C SER A 2 -64.34 -37.96 11.04
N ALA A 3 -65.10 -37.15 10.30
CA ALA A 3 -64.56 -35.90 9.71
C ALA A 3 -64.01 -34.95 10.78
N THR A 4 -64.59 -35.00 12.00
CA THR A 4 -64.14 -34.21 13.14
C THR A 4 -62.77 -34.67 13.65
N LEU A 5 -62.49 -35.99 13.70
CA LEU A 5 -61.19 -36.52 14.12
C LEU A 5 -60.07 -36.16 13.12
N ARG A 6 -60.41 -36.15 11.84
CA ARG A 6 -59.48 -35.75 10.76
C ARG A 6 -59.14 -34.26 10.83
N ARG A 7 -60.10 -33.39 11.14
CA ARG A 7 -59.85 -31.95 11.31
C ARG A 7 -59.00 -31.63 12.54
N LEU A 8 -59.22 -32.36 13.66
CA LEU A 8 -58.41 -32.26 14.87
C LEU A 8 -56.92 -32.68 14.61
N LEU A 9 -56.74 -33.80 13.96
CA LEU A 9 -55.39 -34.31 13.62
C LEU A 9 -54.64 -33.33 12.67
N VAL A 10 -55.28 -32.82 11.63
CA VAL A 10 -54.65 -31.85 10.73
C VAL A 10 -54.35 -30.52 11.48
N GLY A 11 -55.23 -30.08 12.34
CA GLY A 11 -54.99 -28.85 13.15
C GLY A 11 -53.80 -28.99 14.12
N THR A 12 -53.68 -30.15 14.80
CA THR A 12 -52.50 -30.44 15.65
C THR A 12 -51.21 -30.55 14.88
N TRP A 13 -51.21 -31.15 13.70
CA TRP A 13 -50.03 -31.24 12.84
C TRP A 13 -49.56 -29.84 12.31
N LEU A 14 -50.52 -28.98 11.95
CA LEU A 14 -50.22 -27.61 11.54
C LEU A 14 -49.63 -26.77 12.68
N VAL A 15 -50.14 -26.87 13.87
CA VAL A 15 -49.65 -26.14 15.05
C VAL A 15 -48.25 -26.65 15.46
N THR A 16 -48.03 -27.98 15.45
CA THR A 16 -46.70 -28.56 15.76
C THR A 16 -45.66 -28.23 14.70
N LEU A 17 -46.03 -28.21 13.41
CA LEU A 17 -45.12 -27.82 12.33
C LEU A 17 -44.76 -26.33 12.41
N SER A 18 -45.75 -25.44 12.71
CA SER A 18 -45.51 -24.01 12.91
C SER A 18 -44.60 -23.74 14.11
N ALA A 19 -44.82 -24.45 15.24
CA ALA A 19 -43.98 -24.36 16.42
C ALA A 19 -42.54 -24.85 16.14
N ALA A 20 -42.38 -25.93 15.39
CA ALA A 20 -41.09 -26.45 15.00
C ALA A 20 -40.31 -25.47 14.04
N VAL A 21 -41.03 -24.85 13.11
CA VAL A 21 -40.42 -23.85 12.19
C VAL A 21 -40.03 -22.58 12.96
N LEU A 22 -40.84 -22.14 13.93
CA LEU A 22 -40.50 -21.02 14.82
C LEU A 22 -39.31 -21.37 15.73
N ALA A 23 -39.28 -22.55 16.31
CA ALA A 23 -38.18 -23.01 17.14
C ALA A 23 -36.88 -23.13 16.33
N LEU A 24 -36.93 -23.66 15.11
CA LEU A 24 -35.77 -23.70 14.17
C LEU A 24 -35.36 -22.31 13.70
N GLY A 25 -36.28 -21.36 13.57
CA GLY A 25 -35.98 -19.96 13.28
C GLY A 25 -35.30 -19.25 14.46
N TRP A 26 -35.68 -19.59 15.69
CA TRP A 26 -35.08 -19.02 16.91
C TRP A 26 -33.70 -19.63 17.23
N THR A 27 -33.46 -20.88 16.91
CA THR A 27 -32.14 -21.48 17.11
C THR A 27 -31.11 -21.03 16.07
N ARG A 28 -31.52 -20.31 15.03
CA ARG A 28 -30.67 -19.65 14.06
C ARG A 28 -30.36 -18.16 14.35
N ALA A 29 -30.77 -17.65 15.49
CA ALA A 29 -30.09 -16.50 16.07
C ALA A 29 -28.68 -16.96 16.46
N GLU A 30 -27.76 -16.98 15.50
CA GLU A 30 -26.34 -17.13 15.76
C GLU A 30 -26.00 -16.11 16.85
N SER A 31 -25.72 -16.60 18.06
CA SER A 31 -25.00 -15.77 19.02
C SER A 31 -23.68 -15.44 18.32
N LYS A 32 -23.51 -14.20 17.84
CA LYS A 32 -22.17 -13.69 17.53
C LYS A 32 -21.36 -13.94 18.79
N THR A 33 -20.53 -14.94 18.78
CA THR A 33 -19.49 -15.09 19.80
C THR A 33 -18.58 -13.89 19.60
N ASP A 34 -18.48 -13.03 20.59
CA ASP A 34 -17.63 -11.83 20.54
C ASP A 34 -16.14 -12.18 20.44
N SER A 35 -15.80 -13.46 20.60
CA SER A 35 -14.44 -13.98 20.49
C SER A 35 -14.42 -15.41 19.96
N ALA A 36 -13.32 -15.77 19.29
CA ALA A 36 -13.00 -17.12 18.86
C ALA A 36 -11.50 -17.37 19.00
N ASP A 37 -11.12 -18.52 19.54
CA ASP A 37 -9.73 -18.93 19.69
C ASP A 37 -9.31 -19.84 18.54
N PHE A 38 -8.21 -19.53 17.88
CA PHE A 38 -7.66 -20.29 16.76
C PHE A 38 -6.20 -20.64 17.03
N GLY A 39 -5.84 -21.93 16.81
CA GLY A 39 -4.43 -22.34 16.80
C GLY A 39 -3.68 -21.83 15.56
N THR A 40 -4.35 -21.85 14.39
CA THR A 40 -3.82 -21.38 13.10
C THR A 40 -4.97 -20.91 12.22
N ILE A 41 -4.76 -19.81 11.48
CA ILE A 41 -5.69 -19.32 10.47
C ILE A 41 -4.98 -19.31 9.11
N ASN A 42 -5.52 -20.02 8.12
CA ASN A 42 -5.13 -19.93 6.73
C ASN A 42 -6.20 -19.11 5.98
N ALA A 43 -5.86 -17.88 5.60
CA ALA A 43 -6.78 -16.98 4.92
C ALA A 43 -6.08 -16.30 3.73
N GLU A 44 -6.82 -16.09 2.63
CA GLU A 44 -6.35 -15.31 1.51
C GLU A 44 -6.44 -13.80 1.80
N ARG A 45 -7.41 -13.40 2.66
CA ARG A 45 -7.62 -12.01 3.09
C ARG A 45 -8.32 -11.96 4.45
N ILE A 46 -7.87 -11.04 5.27
CA ILE A 46 -8.49 -10.67 6.56
C ILE A 46 -8.73 -9.17 6.54
N ASN A 47 -9.94 -8.73 6.88
CA ASN A 47 -10.29 -7.33 7.01
C ASN A 47 -10.65 -7.03 8.46
N ILE A 48 -10.05 -6.01 9.03
CA ILE A 48 -10.55 -5.36 10.25
C ILE A 48 -11.42 -4.20 9.78
N VAL A 49 -12.66 -4.17 10.25
CA VAL A 49 -13.66 -3.20 9.80
C VAL A 49 -14.36 -2.53 10.97
N GLU A 50 -14.77 -1.28 10.78
CA GLU A 50 -15.70 -0.58 11.67
C GLU A 50 -17.11 -1.18 11.56
N PRO A 51 -18.00 -0.95 12.55
CA PRO A 51 -19.39 -1.43 12.47
C PRO A 51 -20.13 -1.03 11.19
N GLY A 52 -19.75 0.08 10.57
CA GLY A 52 -20.28 0.56 9.29
C GLY A 52 -19.62 -0.06 8.04
N GLY A 53 -18.72 -1.03 8.21
CA GLY A 53 -18.04 -1.74 7.10
C GLY A 53 -16.82 -1.03 6.52
N LYS A 54 -16.42 0.14 7.01
CA LYS A 54 -15.18 0.80 6.60
C LYS A 54 -13.96 -0.01 7.04
N TYR A 55 -12.98 -0.15 6.16
CA TYR A 55 -11.73 -0.80 6.50
C TYR A 55 -10.91 0.01 7.50
N ARG A 56 -10.22 -0.68 8.40
CA ARG A 56 -9.16 -0.16 9.28
C ARG A 56 -7.83 -0.82 8.94
N LEU A 57 -7.88 -2.10 8.57
CA LEU A 57 -6.73 -2.88 8.15
C LEU A 57 -7.18 -3.96 7.18
N VAL A 58 -6.39 -4.17 6.13
CA VAL A 58 -6.53 -5.30 5.22
C VAL A 58 -5.21 -6.05 5.20
N LEU A 59 -5.23 -7.34 5.54
CA LEU A 59 -4.13 -8.28 5.33
C LEU A 59 -4.52 -9.21 4.18
N ALA A 60 -3.73 -9.27 3.11
CA ALA A 60 -4.09 -10.08 1.95
C ALA A 60 -2.89 -10.68 1.22
N ASN A 61 -3.10 -11.83 0.57
CA ASN A 61 -2.18 -12.37 -0.41
C ASN A 61 -2.21 -11.54 -1.71
N GLN A 62 -1.31 -11.82 -2.65
CA GLN A 62 -1.21 -11.09 -3.92
C GLN A 62 -2.52 -11.09 -4.71
N ALA A 63 -3.25 -12.21 -4.77
CA ALA A 63 -4.47 -12.34 -5.56
C ALA A 63 -5.65 -11.55 -5.00
N ARG A 64 -5.65 -11.26 -3.69
CA ARG A 64 -6.72 -10.58 -2.96
C ARG A 64 -6.32 -9.20 -2.44
N PHE A 65 -5.10 -8.73 -2.78
CA PHE A 65 -4.64 -7.41 -2.39
C PHE A 65 -5.47 -6.33 -3.10
N PRO A 66 -6.06 -5.38 -2.38
CA PRO A 66 -6.92 -4.37 -3.00
C PRO A 66 -6.10 -3.34 -3.78
N GLY A 67 -6.78 -2.60 -4.65
CA GLY A 67 -6.27 -1.36 -5.21
C GLY A 67 -6.22 -0.22 -4.18
N ASN A 68 -5.78 0.95 -4.60
CA ASN A 68 -5.82 2.13 -3.74
C ASN A 68 -7.26 2.47 -3.36
N ILE A 69 -7.53 2.64 -2.06
CA ILE A 69 -8.86 2.99 -1.57
C ILE A 69 -8.83 4.40 -0.99
N MET A 70 -9.56 5.32 -1.60
CA MET A 70 -9.63 6.71 -1.17
C MET A 70 -10.96 7.35 -1.59
N GLY A 71 -11.56 8.19 -0.73
CA GLY A 71 -12.87 8.80 -0.98
C GLY A 71 -14.01 7.79 -1.11
N GLY A 72 -13.92 6.65 -0.41
CA GLY A 72 -14.91 5.57 -0.47
C GLY A 72 -14.91 4.75 -1.76
N LYS A 73 -13.87 4.86 -2.60
CA LYS A 73 -13.74 4.18 -3.88
C LYS A 73 -12.41 3.44 -3.98
N GLU A 74 -12.45 2.23 -4.54
CA GLU A 74 -11.25 1.47 -4.91
C GLU A 74 -10.84 1.80 -6.35
N TYR A 75 -9.57 2.11 -6.54
CA TYR A 75 -8.97 2.43 -7.84
C TYR A 75 -8.06 1.29 -8.28
N ALA A 76 -8.04 1.02 -9.59
CA ALA A 76 -7.18 0.00 -10.15
C ALA A 76 -5.70 0.27 -9.84
N HIS A 77 -5.01 -0.76 -9.36
CA HIS A 77 -3.60 -0.73 -9.06
C HIS A 77 -2.93 -1.95 -9.68
N ALA A 78 -1.70 -1.80 -10.18
CA ALA A 78 -0.91 -2.95 -10.60
C ALA A 78 -0.52 -3.76 -9.35
N GLN A 79 -1.05 -4.97 -9.22
CA GLN A 79 -0.73 -5.87 -8.09
C GLN A 79 0.74 -6.26 -8.13
N ARG A 80 1.48 -5.97 -7.05
CA ARG A 80 2.92 -6.22 -6.95
C ARG A 80 3.33 -7.15 -5.83
N GLY A 81 2.38 -7.77 -5.15
CA GLY A 81 2.66 -8.65 -4.03
C GLY A 81 1.49 -8.74 -3.07
N GLY A 82 1.74 -9.30 -1.91
CA GLY A 82 0.82 -9.31 -0.79
C GLY A 82 1.29 -8.40 0.33
N GLY A 83 0.49 -8.25 1.36
CA GLY A 83 0.86 -7.44 2.50
C GLY A 83 -0.32 -6.94 3.33
N MET A 84 -0.15 -5.76 3.87
CA MET A 84 -1.07 -5.13 4.81
C MET A 84 -1.30 -3.67 4.42
N LEU A 85 -2.55 -3.21 4.42
CA LEU A 85 -2.92 -1.81 4.23
C LEU A 85 -3.58 -1.26 5.48
N PHE A 86 -3.27 -0.01 5.79
CA PHE A 86 -3.84 0.76 6.90
C PHE A 86 -4.81 1.80 6.37
N PHE A 87 -5.89 2.06 7.13
CA PHE A 87 -6.93 3.01 6.77
C PHE A 87 -7.26 3.94 7.92
N ASN A 88 -7.52 5.21 7.61
CA ASN A 88 -7.96 6.21 8.58
C ASN A 88 -9.47 6.10 8.89
N ASP A 89 -9.98 6.99 9.73
CA ASP A 89 -11.40 7.03 10.13
C ASP A 89 -12.35 7.36 8.96
N GLU A 90 -11.85 7.96 7.89
CA GLU A 90 -12.61 8.22 6.67
C GLU A 90 -12.70 6.98 5.77
N GLY A 91 -11.84 5.98 6.00
CA GLY A 91 -11.71 4.76 5.19
C GLY A 91 -10.76 4.94 4.02
N ASP A 92 -9.91 5.98 4.06
CA ASP A 92 -8.86 6.18 3.08
C ASP A 92 -7.60 5.41 3.47
N GLU A 93 -6.91 4.88 2.49
CA GLU A 93 -5.58 4.30 2.65
C GLU A 93 -4.61 5.38 3.18
N VAL A 94 -3.84 5.02 4.19
CA VAL A 94 -2.85 5.89 4.84
C VAL A 94 -1.50 5.21 5.01
N GLY A 95 -1.27 4.17 4.24
CA GLY A 95 -0.01 3.42 4.20
C GLY A 95 -0.19 1.92 4.28
N GLY A 96 0.93 1.20 4.34
CA GLY A 96 0.91 -0.24 4.40
C GLY A 96 2.29 -0.87 4.50
N LEU A 97 2.30 -2.18 4.64
CA LEU A 97 3.46 -3.04 4.50
C LEU A 97 3.22 -3.94 3.28
N THR A 98 4.13 -3.90 2.31
CA THR A 98 4.04 -4.73 1.11
C THR A 98 5.32 -5.51 0.89
N THR A 99 5.18 -6.71 0.31
CA THR A 99 6.30 -7.55 -0.11
C THR A 99 5.99 -8.11 -1.49
N GLY A 100 6.98 -8.14 -2.37
CA GLY A 100 6.81 -8.72 -3.68
C GLY A 100 8.14 -9.12 -4.29
N SER A 101 8.07 -10.10 -5.19
CA SER A 101 9.18 -10.47 -6.05
C SER A 101 8.66 -11.03 -7.36
N GLU A 102 9.40 -10.78 -8.43
CA GLU A 102 9.11 -11.36 -9.73
C GLU A 102 10.39 -11.86 -10.38
N LYS A 103 10.27 -12.92 -11.17
CA LYS A 103 11.33 -13.41 -12.06
C LYS A 103 10.96 -13.06 -13.48
N THR A 104 11.94 -12.53 -14.23
CA THR A 104 11.80 -12.23 -15.66
C THR A 104 12.80 -13.07 -16.45
N ALA A 105 12.69 -13.06 -17.78
CA ALA A 105 13.68 -13.71 -18.64
C ALA A 105 15.10 -13.15 -18.44
N ASN A 106 15.22 -11.90 -17.97
CA ASN A 106 16.47 -11.18 -17.83
C ASN A 106 16.96 -11.05 -16.37
N GLY A 107 16.28 -11.72 -15.41
CA GLY A 107 16.68 -11.67 -14.02
C GLY A 107 15.52 -11.65 -13.03
N TYR A 108 15.64 -10.89 -11.94
CA TYR A 108 14.63 -10.79 -10.90
C TYR A 108 14.54 -9.37 -10.33
N GLY A 109 13.35 -9.06 -9.83
CA GLY A 109 13.10 -7.92 -8.96
C GLY A 109 12.50 -8.38 -7.63
N ALA A 110 12.90 -7.77 -6.52
CA ALA A 110 12.32 -7.99 -5.21
C ALA A 110 12.20 -6.66 -4.47
N SER A 111 11.06 -6.44 -3.81
CA SER A 111 10.85 -5.24 -3.01
C SER A 111 10.05 -5.56 -1.77
N SER A 112 10.34 -4.83 -0.70
CA SER A 112 9.57 -4.88 0.55
C SER A 112 9.63 -3.52 1.22
N GLY A 113 8.56 -3.13 1.90
CA GLY A 113 8.57 -1.87 2.62
C GLY A 113 7.36 -1.67 3.50
N ILE A 114 7.55 -0.83 4.52
CA ILE A 114 6.46 -0.24 5.28
C ILE A 114 6.48 1.26 5.00
N MET A 115 5.33 1.81 4.64
CA MET A 115 5.18 3.21 4.24
C MET A 115 3.96 3.82 4.91
N PHE A 116 4.01 5.13 5.13
CA PHE A 116 2.89 5.93 5.61
C PHE A 116 2.67 7.11 4.67
N ASP A 117 1.40 7.42 4.44
CA ASP A 117 0.97 8.41 3.47
C ASP A 117 0.67 9.76 4.16
N GLN A 118 0.88 10.84 3.44
CA GLN A 118 0.35 12.15 3.83
C GLN A 118 -1.18 12.12 3.66
N TYR A 119 -1.89 12.86 4.50
CA TYR A 119 -3.35 12.96 4.44
C TYR A 119 -3.85 13.30 3.03
N LYS A 120 -4.74 12.46 2.48
CA LYS A 120 -5.30 12.54 1.12
C LYS A 120 -4.24 12.51 0.00
N GLN A 121 -3.06 11.97 0.27
CA GLN A 121 -1.93 11.96 -0.65
C GLN A 121 -1.22 10.59 -0.65
N ASP A 122 -0.06 10.51 -1.21
CA ASP A 122 0.78 9.33 -1.35
C ASP A 122 1.88 9.31 -0.25
N GLN A 123 2.77 8.33 -0.27
CA GLN A 123 3.79 8.07 0.76
C GLN A 123 4.64 9.30 1.07
N ILE A 124 4.74 9.67 2.35
CA ILE A 124 5.62 10.73 2.85
C ILE A 124 6.85 10.17 3.56
N VAL A 125 6.74 8.97 4.15
CA VAL A 125 7.84 8.28 4.82
C VAL A 125 7.75 6.77 4.61
N GLY A 126 8.89 6.11 4.43
CA GLY A 126 8.94 4.66 4.32
C GLY A 126 10.30 4.06 4.62
N MET A 127 10.30 2.86 5.19
CA MET A 127 11.46 1.98 5.20
C MET A 127 11.31 0.96 4.07
N THR A 128 12.25 0.96 3.13
CA THR A 128 12.17 0.14 1.92
C THR A 128 13.41 -0.72 1.73
N TYR A 129 13.20 -1.85 1.08
CA TYR A 129 14.22 -2.70 0.49
C TYR A 129 13.85 -2.95 -0.96
N ASP A 130 14.81 -2.72 -1.86
CA ASP A 130 14.72 -2.98 -3.28
C ASP A 130 15.96 -3.79 -3.74
N ASP A 131 15.77 -4.81 -4.56
CA ASP A 131 16.83 -5.61 -5.18
C ASP A 131 16.47 -5.88 -6.63
N GLU A 132 17.26 -5.36 -7.56
CA GLU A 132 17.12 -5.64 -8.97
C GLU A 132 18.42 -6.24 -9.49
N ASN A 133 18.40 -7.55 -9.69
CA ASN A 133 19.55 -8.32 -10.20
C ASN A 133 20.83 -8.11 -9.37
N GLY A 134 20.71 -8.02 -8.05
CA GLY A 134 21.82 -7.79 -7.13
C GLY A 134 22.17 -6.32 -6.87
N LYS A 135 21.55 -5.36 -7.58
CA LYS A 135 21.60 -3.95 -7.23
C LYS A 135 20.61 -3.67 -6.11
N ARG A 136 21.12 -3.31 -4.94
CA ARG A 136 20.33 -3.26 -3.71
C ARG A 136 20.28 -1.87 -3.11
N ALA A 137 19.09 -1.48 -2.67
CA ALA A 137 18.90 -0.32 -1.82
C ALA A 137 18.04 -0.71 -0.61
N ALA A 138 18.43 -0.29 0.59
CA ALA A 138 17.67 -0.51 1.81
C ALA A 138 17.82 0.69 2.74
N GLY A 139 16.72 1.26 3.21
CA GLY A 139 16.80 2.41 4.09
C GLY A 139 15.50 3.16 4.30
N LEU A 140 15.62 4.25 5.06
CA LEU A 140 14.56 5.22 5.31
C LEU A 140 14.52 6.24 4.16
N ARG A 141 13.31 6.49 3.65
CA ARG A 141 13.03 7.51 2.63
C ARG A 141 12.02 8.52 3.15
N ILE A 142 12.22 9.78 2.82
CA ILE A 142 11.27 10.86 3.08
C ILE A 142 10.99 11.56 1.75
N TRP A 143 9.72 11.89 1.51
CA TRP A 143 9.26 12.63 0.34
C TRP A 143 8.48 13.86 0.75
N ASP A 144 8.55 14.92 -0.04
CA ASP A 144 7.54 15.97 -0.04
C ASP A 144 6.39 15.55 -0.94
N ARG A 145 5.18 15.86 -0.53
CA ARG A 145 3.97 15.65 -1.33
C ARG A 145 3.22 16.97 -1.48
N PRO A 146 2.47 17.17 -2.58
CA PRO A 146 1.60 18.34 -2.72
C PRO A 146 0.50 18.33 -1.65
N ASP A 147 0.00 19.52 -1.29
CA ASP A 147 -1.14 19.66 -0.38
C ASP A 147 -2.50 19.38 -1.06
N THR A 148 -2.49 19.11 -2.36
CA THR A 148 -3.69 18.78 -3.15
C THR A 148 -4.03 17.29 -3.01
N SER A 149 -5.33 16.95 -3.08
CA SER A 149 -5.75 15.55 -3.00
C SER A 149 -5.25 14.71 -4.17
N LEU A 150 -4.87 13.47 -3.89
CA LEU A 150 -4.46 12.46 -4.88
C LEU A 150 -5.64 11.94 -5.72
N ILE A 151 -6.90 12.08 -5.25
CA ILE A 151 -8.09 11.50 -5.89
C ILE A 151 -8.18 11.81 -7.39
N PRO A 152 -8.00 13.06 -7.87
CA PRO A 152 -8.07 13.34 -9.31
C PRO A 152 -7.04 12.56 -10.13
N LEU A 153 -5.82 12.35 -9.60
CA LEU A 153 -4.80 11.53 -10.26
C LEU A 153 -5.16 10.05 -10.27
N LEU A 154 -5.72 9.52 -9.18
CA LEU A 154 -6.22 8.14 -9.11
C LEU A 154 -7.35 7.92 -10.13
N GLU A 155 -8.27 8.87 -10.28
CA GLU A 155 -9.34 8.79 -11.27
C GLU A 155 -8.82 8.80 -12.71
N MET A 156 -7.87 9.69 -13.02
CA MET A 156 -7.23 9.73 -14.33
C MET A 156 -6.45 8.44 -14.63
N ASN A 157 -5.70 7.94 -13.65
CA ASN A 157 -4.97 6.68 -13.77
C ASN A 157 -5.92 5.48 -13.98
N ASN A 158 -7.01 5.42 -13.23
CA ASN A 158 -8.03 4.39 -13.40
C ASN A 158 -8.63 4.41 -14.80
N ARG A 159 -8.97 5.60 -15.33
CA ARG A 159 -9.44 5.77 -16.70
C ARG A 159 -8.38 5.33 -17.72
N ALA A 160 -7.11 5.68 -17.51
CA ALA A 160 -6.01 5.27 -18.39
C ALA A 160 -5.80 3.73 -18.38
N THR A 161 -5.94 3.10 -17.22
CA THR A 161 -5.85 1.63 -17.07
C THR A 161 -6.98 0.92 -17.80
N LEU A 162 -8.20 1.47 -17.80
CA LEU A 162 -9.38 0.93 -18.44
C LEU A 162 -9.53 1.34 -19.92
N ALA A 163 -8.64 2.19 -20.44
CA ALA A 163 -8.69 2.70 -21.82
C ALA A 163 -8.55 1.56 -22.83
N LYS A 164 -9.41 1.57 -23.83
CA LYS A 164 -9.50 0.51 -24.87
C LYS A 164 -8.44 0.62 -25.95
N SER A 165 -7.78 1.78 -26.08
CA SER A 165 -6.76 2.01 -27.10
C SER A 165 -5.52 2.65 -26.52
N GLU A 166 -4.36 2.38 -27.14
CA GLU A 166 -3.08 3.00 -26.73
C GLU A 166 -3.10 4.52 -26.93
N LYS A 167 -3.77 5.00 -27.97
CA LYS A 167 -3.94 6.45 -28.23
C LYS A 167 -4.69 7.14 -27.08
N GLU A 168 -5.79 6.54 -26.61
CA GLU A 168 -6.57 7.05 -25.48
C GLU A 168 -5.76 6.99 -24.17
N ARG A 169 -5.08 5.88 -23.93
CA ARG A 169 -4.20 5.71 -22.74
C ARG A 169 -3.11 6.77 -22.70
N LYS A 170 -2.45 7.03 -23.83
CA LYS A 170 -1.43 8.06 -23.93
C LYS A 170 -1.98 9.45 -23.63
N ALA A 171 -3.12 9.81 -24.24
CA ALA A 171 -3.76 11.10 -24.01
C ALA A 171 -4.16 11.31 -22.54
N LEU A 172 -4.69 10.27 -21.87
CA LEU A 172 -5.04 10.32 -20.45
C LEU A 172 -3.79 10.46 -19.55
N ARG A 173 -2.68 9.79 -19.88
CA ARG A 173 -1.41 9.97 -19.17
C ARG A 173 -0.83 11.38 -19.33
N GLU A 174 -0.93 11.96 -20.52
CA GLU A 174 -0.51 13.35 -20.76
C GLU A 174 -1.36 14.35 -19.95
N GLN A 175 -2.68 14.14 -19.88
CA GLN A 175 -3.58 14.93 -19.02
C GLN A 175 -3.22 14.80 -17.54
N MET A 176 -2.91 13.58 -17.08
CA MET A 176 -2.50 13.33 -15.70
C MET A 176 -1.20 14.06 -15.36
N LEU A 177 -0.19 14.01 -16.24
CA LEU A 177 1.07 14.74 -16.03
C LEU A 177 0.87 16.26 -16.03
N ALA A 178 0.03 16.78 -16.91
CA ALA A 178 -0.30 18.22 -16.96
C ALA A 178 -1.02 18.66 -15.68
N TYR A 179 -1.98 17.86 -15.21
CA TYR A 179 -2.69 18.09 -13.95
C TYR A 179 -1.71 18.10 -12.76
N ALA A 180 -0.89 17.06 -12.65
CA ALA A 180 0.11 16.96 -11.58
C ALA A 180 1.03 18.20 -11.59
N LYS A 181 1.56 18.59 -12.74
CA LYS A 181 2.42 19.77 -12.88
C LYS A 181 1.74 21.07 -12.41
N ALA A 182 0.46 21.23 -12.73
CA ALA A 182 -0.32 22.43 -12.35
C ALA A 182 -0.66 22.47 -10.85
N HIS A 183 -0.59 21.32 -10.15
CA HIS A 183 -1.03 21.16 -8.75
C HIS A 183 0.09 20.72 -7.79
N GLY A 184 1.33 21.17 -8.03
CA GLY A 184 2.45 20.91 -7.14
C GLY A 184 3.31 19.68 -7.47
N GLY A 185 3.04 19.01 -8.60
CA GLY A 185 3.79 17.85 -9.06
C GLY A 185 3.31 16.53 -8.46
N VAL A 186 4.16 15.52 -8.53
CA VAL A 186 3.94 14.18 -7.94
C VAL A 186 4.70 13.99 -6.63
N GLY A 187 5.31 15.06 -6.13
CA GLY A 187 6.18 15.04 -4.97
C GLY A 187 7.67 14.88 -5.34
N ALA A 188 8.52 15.07 -4.35
CA ALA A 188 9.97 15.02 -4.50
C ALA A 188 10.62 14.21 -3.37
N SER A 189 11.64 13.42 -3.70
CA SER A 189 12.46 12.78 -2.66
C SER A 189 13.24 13.86 -1.90
N ARG A 190 13.21 13.81 -0.55
CA ARG A 190 13.89 14.78 0.31
C ARG A 190 15.06 14.18 1.06
N MET A 191 14.95 12.91 1.42
CA MET A 191 16.01 12.25 2.19
C MET A 191 16.05 10.75 1.88
N PHE A 192 17.25 10.22 1.84
CA PHE A 192 17.51 8.81 1.95
C PHE A 192 18.61 8.57 3.00
N VAL A 193 18.37 7.66 3.92
CA VAL A 193 19.37 7.17 4.90
C VAL A 193 19.39 5.66 4.82
N GLY A 194 20.51 5.08 4.43
CA GLY A 194 20.57 3.64 4.29
C GLY A 194 21.78 3.12 3.56
N LYS A 195 21.58 2.03 2.86
CA LYS A 195 22.58 1.34 2.05
C LYS A 195 22.19 1.35 0.57
N GLN A 196 23.12 1.69 -0.29
CA GLN A 196 23.02 1.54 -1.74
C GLN A 196 24.16 0.65 -2.23
N ASP A 197 23.83 -0.53 -2.70
CA ASP A 197 24.78 -1.61 -3.01
C ASP A 197 25.70 -1.91 -1.82
N LYS A 198 26.94 -1.54 -1.89
CA LYS A 198 27.94 -1.73 -0.82
C LYS A 198 28.23 -0.46 0.00
N ASN A 199 27.62 0.68 -0.39
CA ASN A 199 27.88 1.96 0.26
C ASN A 199 26.83 2.25 1.33
N ALA A 200 27.25 2.76 2.51
CA ALA A 200 26.37 3.39 3.48
C ALA A 200 26.25 4.88 3.14
N VAL A 201 25.02 5.41 3.07
CA VAL A 201 24.77 6.77 2.58
C VAL A 201 23.70 7.51 3.37
N VAL A 202 23.88 8.85 3.45
CA VAL A 202 22.82 9.81 3.76
C VAL A 202 22.78 10.79 2.60
N VAL A 203 21.62 10.92 1.96
CA VAL A 203 21.39 11.87 0.86
C VAL A 203 20.30 12.84 1.26
N LEU A 204 20.59 14.14 1.18
CA LEU A 204 19.64 15.21 1.41
C LEU A 204 19.42 15.97 0.09
N ASN A 205 18.16 16.15 -0.28
CA ASN A 205 17.74 16.78 -1.53
C ASN A 205 17.08 18.13 -1.29
N ASP A 206 17.13 19.01 -2.29
CA ASP A 206 16.35 20.24 -2.31
C ASP A 206 14.84 19.97 -2.52
N PRO A 207 13.97 20.99 -2.46
CA PRO A 207 12.54 20.80 -2.68
C PRO A 207 12.14 20.27 -4.06
N GLN A 208 13.06 20.33 -5.04
CA GLN A 208 12.87 19.77 -6.38
C GLN A 208 13.34 18.31 -6.49
N GLY A 209 13.92 17.77 -5.41
CA GLY A 209 14.42 16.40 -5.36
C GLY A 209 15.86 16.22 -5.88
N HIS A 210 16.58 17.32 -6.15
CA HIS A 210 17.98 17.23 -6.56
C HIS A 210 18.88 17.02 -5.34
N PRO A 211 19.81 16.04 -5.35
CA PRO A 211 20.77 15.83 -4.28
C PRO A 211 21.65 17.07 -4.07
N ARG A 212 21.76 17.52 -2.81
CA ARG A 212 22.56 18.70 -2.42
C ARG A 212 23.67 18.34 -1.45
N LEU A 213 23.46 17.30 -0.65
CA LEU A 213 24.42 16.83 0.32
C LEU A 213 24.41 15.30 0.35
N GLU A 214 25.57 14.69 0.23
CA GLU A 214 25.79 13.26 0.41
C GLU A 214 26.85 13.04 1.50
N LEU A 215 26.51 12.22 2.51
CA LEU A 215 27.49 11.58 3.38
C LEU A 215 27.59 10.13 2.94
N LYS A 216 28.82 9.65 2.77
CA LYS A 216 29.04 8.29 2.27
C LYS A 216 30.25 7.63 2.96
N VAL A 217 30.07 6.36 3.31
CA VAL A 217 31.17 5.41 3.50
C VAL A 217 31.06 4.39 2.37
N ASP A 218 32.07 4.32 1.53
CA ASP A 218 32.08 3.43 0.38
C ASP A 218 32.49 1.99 0.75
N ASP A 219 32.51 1.10 -0.24
CA ASP A 219 32.83 -0.32 -0.08
C ASP A 219 34.29 -0.59 0.30
N THR A 220 35.18 0.42 0.23
CA THR A 220 36.56 0.36 0.69
C THR A 220 36.74 0.92 2.10
N GLY A 221 35.64 1.45 2.70
CA GLY A 221 35.66 2.09 4.04
C GLY A 221 36.02 3.58 4.00
N GLN A 222 36.15 4.21 2.80
CA GLN A 222 36.47 5.62 2.68
C GLN A 222 35.25 6.48 2.98
N ALA A 223 35.37 7.39 3.96
CA ALA A 223 34.31 8.33 4.32
C ALA A 223 34.44 9.64 3.55
N SER A 224 33.29 10.21 3.11
CA SER A 224 33.26 11.51 2.44
C SER A 224 31.95 12.26 2.73
N ILE A 225 32.06 13.62 2.64
CA ILE A 225 30.94 14.54 2.60
C ILE A 225 31.03 15.30 1.29
N THR A 226 29.98 15.23 0.47
CA THR A 226 29.95 15.84 -0.87
C THR A 226 28.82 16.87 -0.94
N PHE A 227 29.12 18.09 -1.36
CA PHE A 227 28.19 19.16 -1.68
C PHE A 227 27.99 19.22 -3.19
N LEU A 228 26.73 19.31 -3.65
CA LEU A 228 26.38 19.35 -5.06
C LEU A 228 25.59 20.63 -5.41
N ASP A 229 25.73 21.09 -6.64
CA ASP A 229 24.88 22.13 -7.20
C ASP A 229 23.51 21.56 -7.67
N ASP A 230 22.68 22.42 -8.24
CA ASP A 230 21.35 22.06 -8.77
C ASP A 230 21.39 21.12 -10.01
N LYS A 231 22.56 20.97 -10.62
CA LYS A 231 22.81 20.09 -11.77
C LYS A 231 23.49 18.78 -11.37
N GLY A 232 23.66 18.56 -10.05
CA GLY A 232 24.34 17.36 -9.53
C GLY A 232 25.87 17.38 -9.66
N LYS A 233 26.47 18.54 -10.02
CA LYS A 233 27.91 18.69 -10.07
C LYS A 233 28.49 18.89 -8.67
N VAL A 234 29.60 18.21 -8.38
CA VAL A 234 30.30 18.36 -7.11
C VAL A 234 30.90 19.76 -7.01
N VAL A 235 30.46 20.52 -6.02
CA VAL A 235 30.96 21.85 -5.67
C VAL A 235 32.11 21.73 -4.66
N ARG A 236 31.96 20.82 -3.69
CA ARG A 236 32.96 20.58 -2.65
C ARG A 236 32.87 19.15 -2.18
N ARG A 237 34.05 18.54 -1.90
CA ARG A 237 34.16 17.26 -1.23
C ARG A 237 35.14 17.35 -0.08
N ILE A 238 34.75 16.80 1.05
CA ILE A 238 35.59 16.55 2.22
C ILE A 238 35.72 15.03 2.31
N SER A 239 36.89 14.49 2.21
CA SER A 239 37.16 13.06 2.38
C SER A 239 38.15 12.86 3.50
N GLN A 240 38.10 11.68 4.12
CA GLN A 240 39.12 11.27 5.07
C GLN A 240 40.48 11.34 4.32
N SER A 241 41.36 12.23 4.73
CA SER A 241 42.76 12.18 4.28
C SER A 241 43.33 10.83 4.72
N ALA A 242 44.10 10.18 3.82
CA ALA A 242 44.87 9.03 4.21
C ALA A 242 45.81 9.48 5.34
N GLY A 243 45.35 9.32 6.59
CA GLY A 243 46.13 9.63 7.77
C GLY A 243 47.31 8.68 7.78
N THR A 244 48.52 9.23 7.82
CA THR A 244 49.65 8.50 8.37
C THR A 244 49.18 8.05 9.75
N SER A 245 49.03 6.74 9.95
CA SER A 245 48.81 6.15 11.27
C SER A 245 49.82 6.70 12.25
N PRO A 246 49.41 7.07 13.48
CA PRO A 246 50.32 7.46 14.51
C PRO A 246 51.30 6.35 14.88
#